data_be27e1400bf099d1c785be820df872c4
#
_entry.id   be27e1400bf099d1c785be820df872c4
#
_cell.length_a   1.000
_cell.length_b   1.000
_cell.length_c   1.000
_cell.angle_alpha   90.00
_cell.angle_beta   90.00
_cell.angle_gamma   90.00
#
_symmetry.space_group_name_H-M   'P 1'
#
loop_
_entity.id
_entity.type
_entity.pdbx_description
1 polymer ?
#
loop_
_entity_poly.entity_id
_entity_poly.type
_entity_poly.pdbx_seq_one_letter_code
_entity_poly.pdbx_strand_id
1 'polypeptide(L)'
;MSEKKYLNITDYQSWTDGLYLIDAGCGMGKSSFIFNTLYPYAHENGKSVLIFSNRLALKKQQEIQGTGTDIRFMTYQRLEFDDYMNGLIITTYNDNLMDVVRTFDYIVLDEAHYLFQDASFNRNTQTILDMVEELSVSKKVIMLSATPELLRKYYGQKIKREYKAESDYSYIKNVYFYNKKETVNKIIDDVPADEKILMFGDNKQRLQELQRKYESSAYLSSDNKAYSSVFDEITKQEQFSCRILFTTKVLDNGVNLKDKGIKHIIIEMADMVEFIQCLGRKRVQDENDTVTLYFLNNVGRIKRRYKKLQDDMKIVFLKVNNITDMKRCSTVRFPLVC
;
A
#
# COMPACT_ATOMS: atom_id res chain seq x y z
N MET A 1 11.86 16.95 -22.49
CA MET A 1 11.44 16.90 -21.09
C MET A 1 9.99 16.48 -21.07
N SER A 2 9.66 15.27 -20.68
CA SER A 2 8.26 14.95 -20.39
C SER A 2 7.94 15.59 -19.05
N GLU A 3 7.05 16.58 -19.04
CA GLU A 3 6.49 17.11 -17.79
C GLU A 3 5.97 15.92 -16.97
N LYS A 4 6.48 15.76 -15.74
CA LYS A 4 5.89 14.80 -14.80
C LYS A 4 4.40 15.13 -14.69
N LYS A 5 3.56 14.30 -15.28
CA LYS A 5 2.12 14.46 -15.19
C LYS A 5 1.65 14.02 -13.80
N TYR A 6 1.80 14.89 -12.82
CA TYR A 6 1.17 14.72 -11.53
C TYR A 6 -0.35 14.61 -11.69
N LEU A 7 -0.96 13.95 -10.73
CA LEU A 7 -2.41 13.86 -10.62
C LEU A 7 -3.01 15.28 -10.71
N ASN A 8 -3.83 15.51 -11.72
CA ASN A 8 -4.54 16.76 -11.94
C ASN A 8 -6.04 16.47 -12.07
N ILE A 9 -6.79 16.76 -11.01
CA ILE A 9 -8.25 16.61 -10.96
C ILE A 9 -8.85 18.00 -10.82
N THR A 10 -9.39 18.52 -11.90
CA THR A 10 -9.92 19.90 -11.95
C THR A 10 -11.44 19.98 -11.77
N ASP A 11 -12.15 18.87 -11.90
CA ASP A 11 -13.60 18.79 -11.86
C ASP A 11 -14.17 18.25 -10.54
N TYR A 12 -13.32 18.09 -9.51
CA TYR A 12 -13.72 17.57 -8.19
C TYR A 12 -14.85 18.39 -7.53
N GLN A 13 -14.95 19.66 -7.85
CA GLN A 13 -16.01 20.55 -7.35
C GLN A 13 -17.41 20.16 -7.86
N SER A 14 -17.46 19.55 -9.04
CA SER A 14 -18.72 19.07 -9.66
C SER A 14 -19.09 17.64 -9.25
N TRP A 15 -18.31 17.00 -8.38
CA TRP A 15 -18.60 15.63 -7.98
C TRP A 15 -19.93 15.54 -7.23
N THR A 16 -20.74 14.58 -7.64
CA THR A 16 -21.97 14.17 -6.95
C THR A 16 -21.72 12.87 -6.21
N ASP A 17 -22.64 12.43 -5.37
CA ASP A 17 -22.51 11.18 -4.66
C ASP A 17 -22.21 10.02 -5.61
N GLY A 18 -21.31 9.13 -5.19
CA GLY A 18 -20.80 8.06 -6.02
C GLY A 18 -19.41 7.58 -5.64
N LEU A 19 -18.95 6.56 -6.35
CA LEU A 19 -17.64 5.95 -6.16
C LEU A 19 -16.64 6.49 -7.19
N TYR A 20 -15.54 7.02 -6.72
CA TYR A 20 -14.46 7.59 -7.54
C TYR A 20 -13.17 6.80 -7.31
N LEU A 21 -12.45 6.51 -8.38
CA LEU A 21 -11.17 5.80 -8.33
C LEU A 21 -10.04 6.73 -8.80
N ILE A 22 -9.01 6.87 -7.97
CA ILE A 22 -7.79 7.59 -8.32
C ILE A 22 -6.65 6.58 -8.42
N ASP A 23 -6.33 6.23 -9.66
CA ASP A 23 -5.22 5.37 -10.06
C ASP A 23 -3.96 6.23 -10.23
N ALA A 24 -3.15 6.29 -9.21
CA ALA A 24 -1.92 7.06 -9.27
C ALA A 24 -0.81 6.37 -8.48
N GLY A 25 0.34 6.23 -9.09
CA GLY A 25 1.51 5.61 -8.49
C GLY A 25 2.02 6.33 -7.25
N CYS A 26 3.01 5.74 -6.62
CA CYS A 26 3.68 6.34 -5.47
C CYS A 26 4.32 7.69 -5.88
N GLY A 27 4.02 8.76 -5.12
CA GLY A 27 4.58 10.09 -5.40
C GLY A 27 3.89 10.90 -6.49
N MET A 28 2.83 10.37 -7.10
CA MET A 28 2.10 11.06 -8.17
C MET A 28 1.06 12.08 -7.67
N GLY A 29 1.08 12.43 -6.39
CA GLY A 29 0.27 13.54 -5.86
C GLY A 29 -1.05 13.14 -5.21
N LYS A 30 -1.35 11.85 -4.97
CA LYS A 30 -2.59 11.41 -4.28
C LYS A 30 -2.85 12.18 -2.99
N SER A 31 -1.90 12.11 -2.06
CA SER A 31 -2.04 12.80 -0.76
C SER A 31 -2.06 14.31 -0.93
N SER A 32 -1.30 14.86 -1.89
CA SER A 32 -1.32 16.29 -2.18
C SER A 32 -2.70 16.75 -2.67
N PHE A 33 -3.34 15.97 -3.54
CA PHE A 33 -4.71 16.26 -3.97
C PHE A 33 -5.67 16.29 -2.79
N ILE A 34 -5.61 15.28 -1.91
CA ILE A 34 -6.52 15.24 -0.74
C ILE A 34 -6.29 16.42 0.20
N PHE A 35 -5.04 16.72 0.57
CA PHE A 35 -4.75 17.69 1.63
C PHE A 35 -4.64 19.14 1.13
N ASN A 36 -4.22 19.35 -0.12
CA ASN A 36 -3.98 20.68 -0.65
C ASN A 36 -5.09 21.16 -1.62
N THR A 37 -6.01 20.25 -2.00
CA THR A 37 -7.06 20.60 -2.97
C THR A 37 -8.44 20.20 -2.44
N LEU A 38 -8.70 18.92 -2.20
CA LEU A 38 -10.03 18.44 -1.83
C LEU A 38 -10.45 18.90 -0.44
N TYR A 39 -9.58 18.74 0.58
CA TYR A 39 -9.91 19.13 1.95
C TYR A 39 -10.12 20.63 2.12
N PRO A 40 -9.26 21.54 1.61
CA PRO A 40 -9.53 22.97 1.67
C PRO A 40 -10.86 23.35 1.04
N TYR A 41 -11.17 22.81 -0.13
CA TYR A 41 -12.45 23.03 -0.78
C TYR A 41 -13.64 22.53 0.06
N ALA A 42 -13.53 21.32 0.63
CA ALA A 42 -14.57 20.76 1.49
C ALA A 42 -14.80 21.67 2.72
N HIS A 43 -13.73 22.06 3.39
CA HIS A 43 -13.75 22.95 4.55
C HIS A 43 -14.42 24.29 4.25
N GLU A 44 -14.03 24.98 3.18
CA GLU A 44 -14.61 26.24 2.74
C GLU A 44 -16.11 26.15 2.42
N ASN A 45 -16.59 24.95 2.04
CA ASN A 45 -17.99 24.70 1.74
C ASN A 45 -18.76 24.04 2.91
N GLY A 46 -18.21 24.05 4.11
CA GLY A 46 -18.83 23.45 5.32
C GLY A 46 -19.04 21.95 5.22
N LYS A 47 -18.18 21.24 4.46
CA LYS A 47 -18.20 19.80 4.25
C LYS A 47 -17.12 19.11 5.03
N SER A 48 -17.40 17.90 5.45
CA SER A 48 -16.51 17.09 6.28
C SER A 48 -15.87 15.93 5.50
N VAL A 49 -14.64 15.57 5.89
CA VAL A 49 -13.82 14.53 5.22
C VAL A 49 -13.40 13.47 6.22
N LEU A 50 -13.70 12.21 5.93
CA LEU A 50 -13.18 11.07 6.65
C LEU A 50 -12.16 10.32 5.80
N ILE A 51 -10.98 10.07 6.35
CA ILE A 51 -9.91 9.36 5.67
C ILE A 51 -9.67 8.02 6.35
N PHE A 52 -9.91 6.94 5.63
CA PHE A 52 -9.48 5.60 6.02
C PHE A 52 -8.10 5.32 5.46
N SER A 53 -7.23 4.83 6.33
CA SER A 53 -5.90 4.38 5.96
C SER A 53 -5.58 3.10 6.72
N ASN A 54 -4.88 2.17 6.08
CA ASN A 54 -4.39 0.98 6.77
C ASN A 54 -3.34 1.35 7.83
N ARG A 55 -2.67 2.48 7.63
CA ARG A 55 -1.62 2.98 8.51
C ARG A 55 -1.76 4.48 8.62
N LEU A 56 -2.08 4.91 9.80
CA LEU A 56 -2.15 6.33 10.11
C LEU A 56 -0.91 7.05 9.58
N ALA A 57 -1.12 7.97 8.67
CA ALA A 57 -0.15 9.00 8.36
C ALA A 57 -0.04 9.93 9.60
N LEU A 58 0.46 9.37 10.71
CA LEU A 58 0.47 9.97 12.04
C LEU A 58 1.01 11.40 12.04
N LYS A 59 2.01 11.68 11.20
CA LYS A 59 2.61 13.01 11.11
C LYS A 59 1.65 14.05 10.52
N LYS A 60 0.96 13.71 9.42
CA LYS A 60 -0.04 14.63 8.83
C LYS A 60 -1.29 14.73 9.69
N GLN A 61 -1.67 13.67 10.36
CA GLN A 61 -2.76 13.71 11.33
C GLN A 61 -2.45 14.69 12.46
N GLN A 62 -1.23 14.71 13.01
CA GLN A 62 -0.82 15.64 14.06
C GLN A 62 -0.76 17.10 13.58
N GLU A 63 -0.32 17.31 12.34
CA GLU A 63 -0.25 18.64 11.72
C GLU A 63 -1.67 19.24 11.49
N ILE A 64 -2.66 18.40 11.15
CA ILE A 64 -4.02 18.84 10.81
C ILE A 64 -4.98 18.80 12.01
N GLN A 65 -4.78 17.93 12.98
CA GLN A 65 -5.63 17.84 14.18
C GLN A 65 -5.67 19.12 15.02
N GLY A 66 -4.77 20.07 14.77
CA GLY A 66 -4.81 21.42 15.39
C GLY A 66 -5.74 22.42 14.70
N THR A 67 -6.35 22.12 13.56
CA THR A 67 -6.99 23.12 12.69
C THR A 67 -8.49 22.94 12.41
N GLY A 68 -9.12 21.79 12.71
CA GLY A 68 -10.55 21.63 12.42
C GLY A 68 -11.17 20.34 12.91
N THR A 69 -12.47 20.37 13.16
CA THR A 69 -13.31 19.23 13.55
C THR A 69 -13.91 18.48 12.34
N ASP A 70 -13.72 19.00 11.15
CA ASP A 70 -14.31 18.56 9.88
C ASP A 70 -13.48 17.58 9.09
N ILE A 71 -12.27 17.24 9.57
CA ILE A 71 -11.46 16.14 9.05
C ILE A 71 -11.18 15.11 10.13
N ARG A 72 -11.35 13.83 9.80
CA ARG A 72 -11.09 12.72 10.72
C ARG A 72 -10.31 11.61 10.03
N PHE A 73 -9.44 10.94 10.81
CA PHE A 73 -8.66 9.80 10.36
C PHE A 73 -9.08 8.55 11.10
N MET A 74 -9.25 7.46 10.36
CA MET A 74 -9.56 6.14 10.92
C MET A 74 -8.71 5.07 10.24
N THR A 75 -8.48 3.97 10.94
CA THR A 75 -7.94 2.75 10.32
C THR A 75 -9.09 1.88 9.84
N TYR A 76 -8.85 1.07 8.79
CA TYR A 76 -9.83 0.10 8.31
C TYR A 76 -10.25 -0.88 9.42
N GLN A 77 -9.31 -1.26 10.29
CA GLN A 77 -9.55 -2.19 11.41
C GLN A 77 -10.55 -1.65 12.45
N ARG A 78 -10.74 -0.33 12.53
CA ARG A 78 -11.74 0.25 13.44
C ARG A 78 -13.19 -0.02 13.03
N LEU A 79 -13.43 -0.38 11.78
CA LEU A 79 -14.75 -0.73 11.29
C LEU A 79 -15.17 -2.15 11.72
N GLU A 80 -14.24 -2.92 12.25
CA GLU A 80 -14.45 -4.30 12.63
C GLU A 80 -14.81 -4.40 14.10
N PHE A 81 -15.78 -5.23 14.39
CA PHE A 81 -16.18 -5.58 15.74
C PHE A 81 -16.31 -7.11 15.82
N ASP A 82 -15.55 -7.72 16.73
CA ASP A 82 -15.66 -9.15 17.02
C ASP A 82 -16.63 -9.37 18.16
N ASP A 83 -17.76 -9.98 17.88
CA ASP A 83 -18.73 -10.42 18.90
C ASP A 83 -18.65 -11.94 19.11
N TYR A 84 -18.75 -12.36 20.37
CA TYR A 84 -18.74 -13.77 20.73
C TYR A 84 -20.17 -14.25 20.95
N MET A 85 -20.77 -14.86 19.94
CA MET A 85 -22.06 -15.52 20.08
C MET A 85 -21.90 -17.05 20.07
N ASN A 86 -22.27 -17.71 21.15
CA ASN A 86 -22.31 -19.19 21.26
C ASN A 86 -20.99 -19.90 20.89
N GLY A 87 -19.84 -19.31 21.21
CA GLY A 87 -18.53 -19.87 20.89
C GLY A 87 -18.08 -19.68 19.44
N LEU A 88 -18.85 -18.96 18.62
CA LEU A 88 -18.47 -18.51 17.29
C LEU A 88 -18.09 -17.03 17.35
N ILE A 89 -16.97 -16.68 16.71
CA ILE A 89 -16.60 -15.30 16.47
C ILE A 89 -17.44 -14.82 15.27
N ILE A 90 -18.41 -13.96 15.53
CA ILE A 90 -19.18 -13.29 14.49
C ILE A 90 -18.65 -11.86 14.43
N THR A 91 -18.06 -11.52 13.31
CA THR A 91 -17.60 -10.16 13.10
C THR A 91 -18.73 -9.38 12.44
N THR A 92 -19.18 -8.33 13.11
CA THR A 92 -20.28 -7.46 12.68
C THR A 92 -19.74 -6.03 12.49
N TYR A 93 -20.54 -5.18 11.87
CA TYR A 93 -20.30 -3.75 11.88
C TYR A 93 -20.39 -3.19 13.30
N ASN A 94 -19.53 -2.26 13.60
CA ASN A 94 -19.74 -1.38 14.73
C ASN A 94 -20.77 -0.33 14.32
N ASP A 95 -22.05 -0.58 14.58
CA ASP A 95 -23.17 0.30 14.17
C ASP A 95 -22.99 1.74 14.68
N ASN A 96 -22.50 1.93 15.91
CA ASN A 96 -22.21 3.25 16.45
C ASN A 96 -21.12 3.98 15.64
N LEU A 97 -20.15 3.24 15.13
CA LEU A 97 -19.09 3.82 14.30
C LEU A 97 -19.61 4.12 12.89
N MET A 98 -20.47 3.27 12.35
CA MET A 98 -21.12 3.51 11.06
C MET A 98 -21.98 4.77 11.07
N ASP A 99 -22.69 5.04 12.16
CA ASP A 99 -23.41 6.30 12.31
C ASP A 99 -22.47 7.50 12.25
N VAL A 100 -21.30 7.40 12.89
CA VAL A 100 -20.26 8.43 12.77
C VAL A 100 -19.74 8.55 11.33
N VAL A 101 -19.48 7.44 10.64
CA VAL A 101 -19.02 7.46 9.24
C VAL A 101 -20.04 8.14 8.32
N ARG A 102 -21.33 7.87 8.52
CA ARG A 102 -22.43 8.48 7.75
C ARG A 102 -22.56 9.98 7.94
N THR A 103 -21.97 10.59 8.97
CA THR A 103 -22.00 12.04 9.17
C THR A 103 -21.07 12.79 8.20
N PHE A 104 -20.09 12.12 7.60
CA PHE A 104 -19.13 12.76 6.71
C PHE A 104 -19.66 12.86 5.28
N ASP A 105 -19.27 13.93 4.57
CA ASP A 105 -19.65 14.18 3.17
C ASP A 105 -18.74 13.47 2.17
N TYR A 106 -17.44 13.41 2.49
CA TYR A 106 -16.40 12.76 1.69
C TYR A 106 -15.77 11.64 2.49
N ILE A 107 -15.71 10.46 1.88
CA ILE A 107 -15.04 9.27 2.45
C ILE A 107 -13.86 8.93 1.55
N VAL A 108 -12.65 9.07 2.07
CA VAL A 108 -11.41 8.78 1.34
C VAL A 108 -10.84 7.46 1.84
N LEU A 109 -10.60 6.54 0.93
CA LEU A 109 -9.97 5.24 1.18
C LEU A 109 -8.54 5.28 0.65
N ASP A 110 -7.58 5.59 1.53
CA ASP A 110 -6.16 5.65 1.16
C ASP A 110 -5.58 4.24 1.07
N GLU A 111 -4.81 3.98 0.00
CA GLU A 111 -4.28 2.65 -0.35
C GLU A 111 -5.39 1.57 -0.36
N ALA A 112 -6.52 1.89 -1.04
CA ALA A 112 -7.73 1.06 -1.04
C ALA A 112 -7.52 -0.39 -1.51
N HIS A 113 -6.42 -0.70 -2.22
CA HIS A 113 -6.06 -2.07 -2.58
C HIS A 113 -5.85 -2.99 -1.37
N TYR A 114 -5.58 -2.42 -0.17
CA TYR A 114 -5.51 -3.18 1.07
C TYR A 114 -6.78 -3.95 1.39
N LEU A 115 -7.93 -3.48 0.96
CA LEU A 115 -9.19 -4.19 1.12
C LEU A 115 -9.13 -5.62 0.59
N PHE A 116 -8.32 -5.86 -0.46
CA PHE A 116 -8.15 -7.17 -1.07
C PHE A 116 -6.87 -7.90 -0.59
N GLN A 117 -5.81 -7.18 -0.29
CA GLN A 117 -4.54 -7.79 0.14
C GLN A 117 -4.62 -8.38 1.53
N ASP A 118 -5.26 -7.69 2.46
CA ASP A 118 -5.45 -8.15 3.83
C ASP A 118 -6.63 -9.13 3.99
N ALA A 119 -7.34 -9.45 2.90
CA ALA A 119 -8.47 -10.39 2.93
C ALA A 119 -8.11 -11.77 3.51
N SER A 120 -6.84 -12.18 3.43
CA SER A 120 -6.36 -13.41 4.07
C SER A 120 -6.21 -13.29 5.59
N PHE A 121 -6.10 -12.09 6.12
CA PHE A 121 -5.95 -11.76 7.55
C PHE A 121 -7.19 -11.10 8.13
N ASN A 122 -7.98 -10.46 7.28
CA ASN A 122 -9.18 -9.72 7.64
C ASN A 122 -10.42 -10.56 7.26
N ARG A 123 -11.17 -10.99 8.29
CA ARG A 123 -12.37 -11.82 8.10
C ARG A 123 -13.54 -11.04 7.50
N ASN A 124 -13.47 -9.72 7.51
CA ASN A 124 -14.59 -8.82 7.19
C ASN A 124 -14.38 -8.01 5.92
N THR A 125 -13.45 -8.40 5.07
CA THR A 125 -13.23 -7.69 3.82
C THR A 125 -14.53 -7.49 3.03
N GLN A 126 -15.38 -8.52 2.94
CA GLN A 126 -16.66 -8.40 2.24
C GLN A 126 -17.55 -7.33 2.86
N THR A 127 -17.63 -7.30 4.18
CA THR A 127 -18.41 -6.32 4.95
C THR A 127 -17.98 -4.89 4.64
N ILE A 128 -16.65 -4.64 4.57
CA ILE A 128 -16.11 -3.31 4.24
C ILE A 128 -16.40 -2.96 2.78
N LEU A 129 -16.31 -3.94 1.87
CA LEU A 129 -16.63 -3.71 0.46
C LEU A 129 -18.12 -3.33 0.27
N ASP A 130 -19.02 -4.01 0.97
CA ASP A 130 -20.46 -3.72 0.94
C ASP A 130 -20.77 -2.35 1.56
N MET A 131 -20.06 -1.97 2.63
CA MET A 131 -20.14 -0.64 3.22
C MET A 131 -19.72 0.46 2.23
N VAL A 132 -18.65 0.25 1.50
CA VAL A 132 -18.19 1.21 0.48
C VAL A 132 -19.28 1.41 -0.59
N GLU A 133 -19.94 0.35 -1.01
CA GLU A 133 -21.07 0.44 -1.94
C GLU A 133 -22.25 1.21 -1.34
N GLU A 134 -22.65 0.88 -0.12
CA GLU A 134 -23.74 1.56 0.59
C GLU A 134 -23.45 3.06 0.71
N LEU A 135 -22.26 3.43 1.19
CA LEU A 135 -21.88 4.83 1.37
C LEU A 135 -21.85 5.58 0.04
N SER A 136 -21.49 4.94 -1.06
CA SER A 136 -21.43 5.60 -2.37
C SER A 136 -22.78 6.05 -2.92
N VAL A 137 -23.89 5.55 -2.37
CA VAL A 137 -25.24 5.97 -2.76
C VAL A 137 -25.54 7.41 -2.32
N SER A 138 -25.02 7.83 -1.18
CA SER A 138 -25.35 9.13 -0.55
C SER A 138 -24.12 9.97 -0.18
N LYS A 139 -22.93 9.51 -0.48
CA LYS A 139 -21.65 10.14 -0.16
C LYS A 139 -20.70 10.10 -1.36
N LYS A 140 -19.68 10.94 -1.33
CA LYS A 140 -18.57 10.90 -2.28
C LYS A 140 -17.50 9.99 -1.70
N VAL A 141 -17.39 8.78 -2.24
CA VAL A 141 -16.39 7.79 -1.81
C VAL A 141 -15.24 7.79 -2.80
N ILE A 142 -14.04 8.06 -2.32
CA ILE A 142 -12.83 8.21 -3.13
C ILE A 142 -11.83 7.14 -2.77
N MET A 143 -11.56 6.23 -3.68
CA MET A 143 -10.55 5.18 -3.54
C MET A 143 -9.24 5.64 -4.17
N LEU A 144 -8.17 5.69 -3.38
CA LEU A 144 -6.81 5.96 -3.84
C LEU A 144 -6.01 4.67 -3.90
N SER A 145 -5.38 4.38 -5.02
CA SER A 145 -4.51 3.20 -5.13
C SER A 145 -3.42 3.40 -6.19
N ALA A 146 -2.26 2.80 -5.94
CA ALA A 146 -1.20 2.64 -6.94
C ALA A 146 -1.35 1.32 -7.74
N THR A 147 -2.23 0.42 -7.29
CA THR A 147 -2.48 -0.90 -7.88
C THR A 147 -3.99 -1.21 -7.82
N PRO A 148 -4.80 -0.52 -8.63
CA PRO A 148 -6.25 -0.54 -8.52
C PRO A 148 -6.94 -1.69 -9.27
N GLU A 149 -6.21 -2.65 -9.85
CA GLU A 149 -6.76 -3.69 -10.74
C GLU A 149 -7.90 -4.47 -10.09
N LEU A 150 -7.73 -4.84 -8.81
CA LEU A 150 -8.76 -5.58 -8.07
C LEU A 150 -9.97 -4.71 -7.74
N LEU A 151 -9.74 -3.43 -7.45
CA LEU A 151 -10.82 -2.45 -7.25
C LEU A 151 -11.65 -2.29 -8.52
N ARG A 152 -11.00 -2.15 -9.69
CA ARG A 152 -11.69 -2.09 -10.98
C ARG A 152 -12.48 -3.36 -11.25
N LYS A 153 -11.88 -4.52 -10.99
CA LYS A 153 -12.54 -5.81 -11.22
C LYS A 153 -13.78 -5.99 -10.33
N TYR A 154 -13.69 -5.56 -9.07
CA TYR A 154 -14.79 -5.73 -8.12
C TYR A 154 -15.90 -4.72 -8.33
N TYR A 155 -15.58 -3.42 -8.36
CA TYR A 155 -16.58 -2.37 -8.45
C TYR A 155 -17.04 -2.09 -9.89
N GLY A 156 -16.18 -2.33 -10.90
CA GLY A 156 -16.56 -2.27 -12.31
C GLY A 156 -17.34 -1.01 -12.69
N GLN A 157 -18.55 -1.21 -13.18
CA GLN A 157 -19.44 -0.12 -13.62
C GLN A 157 -19.98 0.76 -12.47
N LYS A 158 -19.81 0.35 -11.21
CA LYS A 158 -20.17 1.18 -10.05
C LYS A 158 -19.22 2.35 -9.85
N ILE A 159 -18.02 2.30 -10.44
CA ILE A 159 -17.07 3.41 -10.45
C ILE A 159 -17.62 4.50 -11.38
N LYS A 160 -18.04 5.61 -10.78
CA LYS A 160 -18.62 6.73 -11.51
C LYS A 160 -17.62 7.46 -12.39
N ARG A 161 -16.40 7.59 -11.91
CA ARG A 161 -15.28 8.19 -12.65
C ARG A 161 -13.94 7.69 -12.15
N GLU A 162 -13.01 7.51 -13.07
CA GLU A 162 -11.64 7.13 -12.80
C GLU A 162 -10.68 8.22 -13.27
N TYR A 163 -9.69 8.55 -12.42
CA TYR A 163 -8.61 9.49 -12.71
C TYR A 163 -7.29 8.75 -12.67
N LYS A 164 -6.44 9.03 -13.65
CA LYS A 164 -5.15 8.33 -13.78
C LYS A 164 -3.98 9.30 -13.80
N ALA A 165 -2.92 8.94 -13.07
CA ALA A 165 -1.62 9.55 -13.21
C ALA A 165 -0.56 8.45 -13.36
N GLU A 166 0.02 8.37 -14.54
CA GLU A 166 1.01 7.34 -14.85
C GLU A 166 2.28 7.55 -14.04
N SER A 167 2.80 6.47 -13.45
CA SER A 167 4.09 6.50 -12.77
C SER A 167 5.21 6.69 -13.78
N ASP A 168 6.11 7.61 -13.47
CA ASP A 168 7.33 7.81 -14.25
C ASP A 168 8.46 6.95 -13.68
N TYR A 169 8.91 5.99 -14.45
CA TYR A 169 10.04 5.11 -14.13
C TYR A 169 11.30 5.42 -14.95
N SER A 170 11.35 6.56 -15.65
CA SER A 170 12.49 6.98 -16.49
C SER A 170 13.81 7.12 -15.72
N TYR A 171 13.72 7.28 -14.40
CA TYR A 171 14.88 7.31 -13.51
C TYR A 171 15.58 5.95 -13.35
N ILE A 172 14.93 4.85 -13.73
CA ILE A 172 15.54 3.52 -13.74
C ILE A 172 16.30 3.38 -15.05
N LYS A 173 17.62 3.49 -15.00
CA LYS A 173 18.46 3.43 -16.20
C LYS A 173 18.75 2.00 -16.65
N ASN A 174 18.97 1.11 -15.69
CA ASN A 174 19.26 -0.29 -15.97
C ASN A 174 18.39 -1.17 -15.10
N VAL A 175 17.97 -2.31 -15.66
CA VAL A 175 17.20 -3.33 -14.95
C VAL A 175 17.88 -4.68 -15.15
N TYR A 176 18.27 -5.30 -14.06
CA TYR A 176 18.89 -6.62 -14.04
C TYR A 176 18.08 -7.59 -13.21
N PHE A 177 17.95 -8.81 -13.66
CA PHE A 177 17.35 -9.89 -12.87
C PHE A 177 18.36 -11.01 -12.63
N TYR A 178 18.24 -11.67 -11.50
CA TYR A 178 19.08 -12.80 -11.12
C TYR A 178 18.24 -13.95 -10.58
N ASN A 179 18.78 -15.18 -10.73
CA ASN A 179 18.02 -16.41 -10.40
C ASN A 179 18.47 -17.06 -9.09
N LYS A 180 19.67 -16.77 -8.63
CA LYS A 180 20.27 -17.35 -7.42
C LYS A 180 20.45 -16.29 -6.36
N LYS A 181 19.98 -16.59 -5.14
CA LYS A 181 20.08 -15.64 -4.01
C LYS A 181 21.50 -15.19 -3.71
N GLU A 182 22.49 -16.08 -3.91
CA GLU A 182 23.90 -15.82 -3.65
C GLU A 182 24.46 -14.73 -4.59
N THR A 183 23.86 -14.52 -5.75
CA THR A 183 24.25 -13.48 -6.72
C THR A 183 24.20 -12.08 -6.11
N VAL A 184 23.36 -11.86 -5.10
CA VAL A 184 23.27 -10.55 -4.42
C VAL A 184 24.61 -10.13 -3.81
N ASN A 185 25.42 -11.08 -3.31
CA ASN A 185 26.76 -10.78 -2.77
C ASN A 185 27.63 -10.17 -3.89
N LYS A 186 27.66 -10.80 -5.06
CA LYS A 186 28.42 -10.28 -6.20
C LYS A 186 27.93 -8.90 -6.62
N ILE A 187 26.62 -8.68 -6.67
CA ILE A 187 26.04 -7.37 -6.98
C ILE A 187 26.56 -6.32 -5.99
N ILE A 188 26.53 -6.60 -4.69
CA ILE A 188 26.98 -5.67 -3.65
C ILE A 188 28.50 -5.41 -3.73
N ASP A 189 29.28 -6.47 -4.01
CA ASP A 189 30.73 -6.41 -4.10
C ASP A 189 31.18 -5.62 -5.36
N ASP A 190 30.42 -5.67 -6.45
CA ASP A 190 30.69 -4.98 -7.71
C ASP A 190 30.27 -3.48 -7.70
N VAL A 191 29.43 -3.04 -6.74
CA VAL A 191 28.98 -1.65 -6.62
C VAL A 191 30.08 -0.77 -6.04
N PRO A 192 30.38 0.42 -6.63
CA PRO A 192 31.34 1.38 -6.08
C PRO A 192 31.09 1.72 -4.60
N ALA A 193 32.17 1.94 -3.84
CA ALA A 193 32.08 2.14 -2.39
C ALA A 193 31.38 3.44 -1.99
N ASP A 194 31.36 4.43 -2.86
CA ASP A 194 30.71 5.73 -2.70
C ASP A 194 29.22 5.73 -3.11
N GLU A 195 28.74 4.65 -3.71
CA GLU A 195 27.33 4.50 -4.08
C GLU A 195 26.55 3.71 -3.04
N LYS A 196 25.34 4.18 -2.75
CA LYS A 196 24.45 3.53 -1.77
C LYS A 196 23.54 2.49 -2.40
N ILE A 197 23.30 1.44 -1.63
CA ILE A 197 22.41 0.33 -1.98
C ILE A 197 21.20 0.31 -1.04
N LEU A 198 20.01 0.25 -1.61
CA LEU A 198 18.76 0.00 -0.88
C LEU A 198 18.24 -1.39 -1.25
N MET A 199 18.26 -2.32 -0.31
CA MET A 199 17.80 -3.68 -0.54
C MET A 199 16.54 -4.01 0.25
N PHE A 200 15.49 -4.41 -0.46
CA PHE A 200 14.24 -4.93 0.10
C PHE A 200 14.18 -6.45 0.00
N GLY A 201 13.79 -7.10 1.09
CA GLY A 201 13.58 -8.54 1.11
C GLY A 201 12.53 -8.96 2.12
N ASP A 202 11.93 -10.12 1.90
CA ASP A 202 10.89 -10.68 2.76
C ASP A 202 11.42 -11.68 3.81
N ASN A 203 12.69 -12.10 3.69
CA ASN A 203 13.33 -13.00 4.64
C ASN A 203 14.22 -12.22 5.60
N LYS A 204 13.70 -11.99 6.82
CA LYS A 204 14.38 -11.23 7.88
C LYS A 204 15.76 -11.82 8.23
N GLN A 205 15.82 -13.15 8.41
CA GLN A 205 17.08 -13.83 8.78
C GLN A 205 18.16 -13.59 7.72
N ARG A 206 17.82 -13.77 6.44
CA ARG A 206 18.74 -13.52 5.33
C ARG A 206 19.24 -12.09 5.28
N LEU A 207 18.35 -11.11 5.48
CA LEU A 207 18.76 -9.70 5.51
C LEU A 207 19.72 -9.40 6.67
N GLN A 208 19.51 -10.01 7.83
CA GLN A 208 20.43 -9.91 8.98
C GLN A 208 21.78 -10.58 8.71
N GLU A 209 21.80 -11.74 8.05
CA GLU A 209 23.02 -12.43 7.64
C GLU A 209 23.85 -11.55 6.66
N LEU A 210 23.19 -10.93 5.69
CA LEU A 210 23.83 -9.98 4.78
C LEU A 210 24.35 -8.75 5.54
N GLN A 211 23.57 -8.17 6.44
CA GLN A 211 23.98 -7.01 7.22
C GLN A 211 25.25 -7.31 8.06
N ARG A 212 25.38 -8.49 8.64
CA ARG A 212 26.57 -8.89 9.40
C ARG A 212 27.81 -9.06 8.53
N LYS A 213 27.63 -9.36 7.24
CA LYS A 213 28.70 -9.57 6.27
C LYS A 213 29.33 -8.27 5.77
N TYR A 214 28.52 -7.20 5.67
CA TYR A 214 28.95 -5.95 5.06
C TYR A 214 29.08 -4.85 6.09
N GLU A 215 30.29 -4.25 6.16
CA GLU A 215 30.54 -3.05 6.95
C GLU A 215 29.72 -1.86 6.38
N SER A 216 29.55 -0.82 7.19
CA SER A 216 28.74 0.36 6.80
C SER A 216 27.34 -0.01 6.30
N SER A 217 26.72 -1.00 6.93
CA SER A 217 25.36 -1.45 6.60
C SER A 217 24.44 -1.41 7.81
N ALA A 218 23.14 -1.26 7.54
CA ALA A 218 22.10 -1.32 8.56
C ALA A 218 20.98 -2.28 8.14
N TYR A 219 20.27 -2.81 9.15
CA TYR A 219 19.09 -3.64 8.97
C TYR A 219 17.88 -2.99 9.63
N LEU A 220 16.76 -2.93 8.91
CA LEU A 220 15.51 -2.36 9.38
C LEU A 220 14.33 -3.29 9.11
N SER A 221 13.57 -3.57 10.17
CA SER A 221 12.32 -4.35 10.10
C SER A 221 11.31 -3.85 11.12
N SER A 222 10.10 -4.43 11.11
CA SER A 222 9.09 -4.14 12.14
C SER A 222 9.57 -4.41 13.56
N ASP A 223 10.50 -5.35 13.73
CA ASP A 223 10.94 -5.81 15.05
C ASP A 223 11.93 -4.84 15.72
N ASN A 224 12.72 -4.11 14.92
CA ASN A 224 13.72 -3.18 15.43
C ASN A 224 13.47 -1.70 15.12
N LYS A 225 12.39 -1.40 14.40
CA LYS A 225 12.04 -0.05 13.96
C LYS A 225 12.03 0.97 15.10
N ALA A 226 11.45 0.60 16.25
CA ALA A 226 11.28 1.51 17.40
C ALA A 226 12.59 1.95 18.06
N TYR A 227 13.69 1.21 17.82
CA TYR A 227 14.99 1.43 18.46
C TYR A 227 16.11 1.67 17.43
N SER A 228 15.78 1.89 16.18
CA SER A 228 16.72 2.02 15.08
C SER A 228 17.08 3.47 14.83
N SER A 229 18.35 3.84 15.04
CA SER A 229 18.87 5.18 14.67
C SER A 229 18.68 5.48 13.18
N VAL A 230 18.82 4.45 12.33
CA VAL A 230 18.60 4.59 10.89
C VAL A 230 17.13 4.90 10.56
N PHE A 231 16.17 4.36 11.32
CA PHE A 231 14.77 4.72 11.13
C PHE A 231 14.51 6.18 11.52
N ASP A 232 15.17 6.65 12.58
CA ASP A 232 15.11 8.07 12.98
C ASP A 232 15.72 8.99 11.93
N GLU A 233 16.86 8.62 11.35
CA GLU A 233 17.46 9.38 10.23
C GLU A 233 16.49 9.47 9.04
N ILE A 234 15.94 8.35 8.63
CA ILE A 234 14.99 8.26 7.50
C ILE A 234 13.75 9.11 7.77
N THR A 235 13.19 9.06 8.97
CA THR A 235 11.97 9.82 9.33
C THR A 235 12.21 11.32 9.41
N LYS A 236 13.40 11.74 9.86
CA LYS A 236 13.73 13.17 10.05
C LYS A 236 14.33 13.81 8.79
N GLN A 237 15.16 13.06 8.06
CA GLN A 237 15.99 13.60 6.98
C GLN A 237 15.64 13.02 5.61
N GLU A 238 14.77 12.00 5.53
CA GLU A 238 14.46 11.26 4.30
C GLU A 238 15.69 10.63 3.62
N GLN A 239 16.74 10.35 4.40
CA GLN A 239 18.04 9.80 3.99
C GLN A 239 18.56 8.84 5.06
N PHE A 240 19.57 8.05 4.72
CA PHE A 240 20.31 7.22 5.68
C PHE A 240 21.82 7.36 5.49
N SER A 241 22.61 7.27 6.57
CA SER A 241 24.06 7.52 6.57
C SER A 241 24.88 6.33 6.10
N CYS A 242 24.43 5.09 6.33
CA CYS A 242 25.16 3.89 5.94
C CYS A 242 25.22 3.72 4.41
N ARG A 243 26.17 2.90 3.92
CA ARG A 243 26.28 2.57 2.49
C ARG A 243 25.16 1.64 2.04
N ILE A 244 24.77 0.66 2.86
CA ILE A 244 23.79 -0.35 2.49
C ILE A 244 22.69 -0.38 3.53
N LEU A 245 21.43 -0.22 3.07
CA LEU A 245 20.27 -0.43 3.91
C LEU A 245 19.55 -1.71 3.49
N PHE A 246 19.61 -2.72 4.34
CA PHE A 246 18.80 -3.94 4.24
C PHE A 246 17.48 -3.74 4.97
N THR A 247 16.35 -3.91 4.28
CA THR A 247 15.05 -3.66 4.90
C THR A 247 13.98 -4.62 4.42
N THR A 248 13.00 -4.84 5.28
CA THR A 248 11.74 -5.48 4.88
C THR A 248 10.78 -4.42 4.32
N LYS A 249 9.54 -4.81 4.06
CA LYS A 249 8.48 -3.86 3.69
C LYS A 249 8.14 -2.83 4.80
N VAL A 250 8.91 -2.78 5.89
CA VAL A 250 8.69 -1.84 7.01
C VAL A 250 8.72 -0.37 6.58
N LEU A 251 9.44 -0.05 5.52
CA LEU A 251 9.46 1.29 4.92
C LEU A 251 8.18 1.62 4.13
N ASP A 252 7.29 0.64 3.87
CA ASP A 252 6.00 0.87 3.19
C ASP A 252 5.08 1.83 3.97
N ASN A 253 5.44 2.16 5.20
CA ASN A 253 4.63 2.98 6.12
C ASN A 253 4.72 4.49 5.85
N GLY A 254 4.76 4.92 4.59
CA GLY A 254 4.71 6.34 4.23
C GLY A 254 6.06 7.07 4.31
N VAL A 255 7.15 6.35 4.50
CA VAL A 255 8.49 6.93 4.51
C VAL A 255 8.97 7.16 3.07
N ASN A 256 9.51 8.34 2.82
CA ASN A 256 10.15 8.69 1.56
C ASN A 256 11.66 8.69 1.73
N LEU A 257 12.39 8.31 0.69
CA LEU A 257 13.85 8.40 0.64
C LEU A 257 14.23 9.36 -0.49
N LYS A 258 14.70 10.54 -0.12
CA LYS A 258 15.18 11.60 -1.03
C LYS A 258 16.71 11.63 -1.12
N ASP A 259 17.33 10.50 -0.94
CA ASP A 259 18.78 10.34 -0.92
C ASP A 259 19.32 10.10 -2.34
N LYS A 260 20.03 11.08 -2.91
CA LYS A 260 20.66 10.97 -4.24
C LYS A 260 21.83 9.98 -4.26
N GLY A 261 22.40 9.64 -3.12
CA GLY A 261 23.43 8.61 -2.99
C GLY A 261 22.93 7.21 -3.31
N ILE A 262 21.61 6.94 -3.20
CA ILE A 262 21.04 5.66 -3.58
C ILE A 262 21.08 5.52 -5.10
N LYS A 263 22.00 4.70 -5.59
CA LYS A 263 22.19 4.40 -7.01
C LYS A 263 21.75 2.97 -7.38
N HIS A 264 21.60 2.12 -6.39
CA HIS A 264 21.24 0.71 -6.59
C HIS A 264 20.05 0.34 -5.71
N ILE A 265 19.03 -0.24 -6.33
CA ILE A 265 17.86 -0.79 -5.62
C ILE A 265 17.79 -2.28 -5.92
N ILE A 266 17.76 -3.10 -4.87
CA ILE A 266 17.63 -4.56 -4.97
C ILE A 266 16.30 -4.96 -4.34
N ILE A 267 15.44 -5.68 -5.08
CA ILE A 267 14.13 -6.10 -4.60
C ILE A 267 13.99 -7.62 -4.70
N GLU A 268 13.86 -8.30 -3.56
CA GLU A 268 13.59 -9.74 -3.44
C GLU A 268 12.13 -10.00 -2.99
N MET A 269 11.19 -9.14 -3.35
CA MET A 269 9.76 -9.32 -3.10
C MET A 269 9.12 -10.15 -4.22
N ALA A 270 8.22 -11.07 -3.86
CA ALA A 270 7.50 -11.88 -4.86
C ALA A 270 6.09 -11.33 -5.18
N ASP A 271 5.58 -10.44 -4.35
CA ASP A 271 4.31 -9.76 -4.55
C ASP A 271 4.52 -8.49 -5.39
N MET A 272 3.72 -8.33 -6.45
CA MET A 272 3.85 -7.20 -7.37
C MET A 272 3.51 -5.87 -6.68
N VAL A 273 2.54 -5.88 -5.79
CA VAL A 273 2.13 -4.65 -5.08
C VAL A 273 3.23 -4.24 -4.12
N GLU A 274 3.77 -5.18 -3.32
CA GLU A 274 4.92 -4.93 -2.45
C GLU A 274 6.13 -4.45 -3.25
N PHE A 275 6.38 -5.05 -4.43
CA PHE A 275 7.46 -4.64 -5.33
C PHE A 275 7.32 -3.16 -5.76
N ILE A 276 6.14 -2.77 -6.24
CA ILE A 276 5.85 -1.39 -6.68
C ILE A 276 5.96 -0.42 -5.50
N GLN A 277 5.48 -0.82 -4.33
CA GLN A 277 5.58 0.00 -3.12
C GLN A 277 7.03 0.20 -2.68
N CYS A 278 7.84 -0.85 -2.65
CA CYS A 278 9.28 -0.77 -2.34
C CYS A 278 10.02 0.14 -3.32
N LEU A 279 9.77 -0.02 -4.61
CA LEU A 279 10.36 0.82 -5.65
C LEU A 279 9.96 2.30 -5.47
N GLY A 280 8.71 2.54 -5.11
CA GLY A 280 8.17 3.88 -4.87
C GLY A 280 8.74 4.59 -3.62
N ARG A 281 9.54 3.93 -2.78
CA ARG A 281 10.15 4.60 -1.61
C ARG A 281 11.28 5.55 -1.98
N LYS A 282 12.03 5.24 -3.03
CA LYS A 282 12.99 6.18 -3.61
C LYS A 282 12.24 7.32 -4.30
N ARG A 283 12.49 8.55 -3.87
CA ARG A 283 11.93 9.77 -4.45
C ARG A 283 13.01 10.47 -5.26
N VAL A 284 12.78 10.54 -6.54
CA VAL A 284 13.67 11.20 -7.50
C VAL A 284 13.65 12.71 -7.26
N GLN A 285 14.86 13.31 -7.15
CA GLN A 285 15.00 14.72 -6.86
C GLN A 285 15.16 15.56 -8.12
N ASP A 286 15.85 15.03 -9.13
CA ASP A 286 16.09 15.68 -10.42
C ASP A 286 16.38 14.63 -11.52
N GLU A 287 16.64 15.08 -12.73
CA GLU A 287 16.88 14.24 -13.91
C GLU A 287 18.14 13.36 -13.81
N ASN A 288 19.11 13.76 -12.99
CA ASN A 288 20.37 13.04 -12.77
C ASN A 288 20.26 12.03 -11.61
N ASP A 289 19.16 12.08 -10.85
CA ASP A 289 18.89 11.15 -9.76
C ASP A 289 18.36 9.83 -10.29
N THR A 290 19.26 9.01 -10.84
CA THR A 290 18.95 7.74 -11.52
C THR A 290 19.44 6.55 -10.73
N VAL A 291 18.79 5.40 -10.94
CA VAL A 291 19.13 4.15 -10.25
C VAL A 291 19.23 2.96 -11.21
N THR A 292 19.99 1.97 -10.78
CA THR A 292 20.00 0.62 -11.34
C THR A 292 19.13 -0.28 -10.45
N LEU A 293 18.18 -0.96 -11.06
CA LEU A 293 17.26 -1.88 -10.38
C LEU A 293 17.71 -3.33 -10.56
N TYR A 294 17.79 -4.07 -9.47
CA TYR A 294 18.03 -5.52 -9.47
C TYR A 294 16.86 -6.23 -8.82
N PHE A 295 16.42 -7.35 -9.36
CA PHE A 295 15.39 -8.15 -8.72
C PHE A 295 15.62 -9.66 -8.86
N LEU A 296 15.18 -10.39 -7.85
CA LEU A 296 15.24 -11.83 -7.83
C LEU A 296 14.14 -12.43 -8.70
N ASN A 297 14.50 -13.11 -9.78
CA ASN A 297 13.58 -13.86 -10.61
C ASN A 297 13.17 -15.18 -9.93
N ASN A 298 12.11 -15.13 -9.15
CA ASN A 298 11.66 -16.28 -8.37
C ASN A 298 10.51 -17.04 -9.05
N VAL A 299 10.75 -17.54 -10.25
CA VAL A 299 9.76 -18.29 -11.05
C VAL A 299 9.11 -19.43 -10.26
N GLY A 300 9.89 -20.15 -9.44
CA GLY A 300 9.36 -21.25 -8.63
C GLY A 300 8.37 -20.80 -7.56
N ARG A 301 8.57 -19.61 -6.99
CA ARG A 301 7.65 -19.02 -6.00
C ARG A 301 6.38 -18.50 -6.66
N ILE A 302 6.52 -17.84 -7.81
CA ILE A 302 5.39 -17.38 -8.63
C ILE A 302 4.53 -18.57 -9.05
N LYS A 303 5.14 -19.65 -9.58
CA LYS A 303 4.43 -20.87 -9.94
C LYS A 303 3.69 -21.52 -8.77
N ARG A 304 4.31 -21.59 -7.59
CA ARG A 304 3.67 -22.12 -6.37
C ARG A 304 2.48 -21.27 -5.93
N ARG A 305 2.61 -19.94 -5.97
CA ARG A 305 1.52 -19.00 -5.63
C ARG A 305 0.37 -19.13 -6.64
N TYR A 306 0.68 -19.19 -7.92
CA TYR A 306 -0.30 -19.41 -8.98
C TYR A 306 -1.06 -20.73 -8.81
N LYS A 307 -0.33 -21.83 -8.54
CA LYS A 307 -0.96 -23.14 -8.27
C LYS A 307 -1.88 -23.08 -7.04
N LYS A 308 -1.42 -22.46 -5.96
CA LYS A 308 -2.24 -22.26 -4.76
C LYS A 308 -3.52 -21.50 -5.07
N LEU A 309 -3.43 -20.40 -5.81
CA LEU A 309 -4.60 -19.61 -6.23
C LEU A 309 -5.57 -20.45 -7.08
N GLN A 310 -5.07 -21.26 -8.01
CA GLN A 310 -5.91 -22.18 -8.80
C GLN A 310 -6.62 -23.22 -7.91
N ASP A 311 -5.93 -23.78 -6.91
CA ASP A 311 -6.51 -24.75 -6.00
C ASP A 311 -7.57 -24.09 -5.11
N ASP A 312 -7.32 -22.89 -4.61
CA ASP A 312 -8.28 -22.09 -3.85
C ASP A 312 -9.52 -21.73 -4.70
N MET A 313 -9.34 -21.38 -5.99
CA MET A 313 -10.46 -21.15 -6.92
C MET A 313 -11.32 -22.39 -7.13
N LYS A 314 -10.72 -23.57 -7.28
CA LYS A 314 -11.46 -24.83 -7.40
C LYS A 314 -12.33 -25.10 -6.18
N ILE A 315 -11.81 -24.82 -4.98
CA ILE A 315 -12.55 -24.98 -3.73
C ILE A 315 -13.74 -24.02 -3.68
N VAL A 316 -13.57 -22.76 -4.07
CA VAL A 316 -14.65 -21.78 -4.16
C VAL A 316 -15.71 -22.23 -5.17
N PHE A 317 -15.30 -22.69 -6.35
CA PHE A 317 -16.21 -23.19 -7.37
C PHE A 317 -17.03 -24.40 -6.91
N LEU A 318 -16.39 -25.34 -6.21
CA LEU A 318 -17.07 -26.49 -5.63
C LEU A 318 -18.07 -26.08 -4.53
N LYS A 319 -17.77 -25.05 -3.75
CA LYS A 319 -18.69 -24.52 -2.72
C LYS A 319 -19.90 -23.83 -3.31
N VAL A 320 -19.72 -23.04 -4.37
CA VAL A 320 -20.83 -22.35 -5.05
C VAL A 320 -21.79 -23.35 -5.72
N ASN A 321 -21.27 -24.47 -6.21
CA ASN A 321 -22.07 -25.47 -6.92
C ASN A 321 -22.64 -26.60 -6.04
N ASN A 322 -22.10 -26.79 -4.81
CA ASN A 322 -22.56 -27.86 -3.88
C ASN A 322 -22.83 -27.28 -2.48
N ILE A 323 -23.97 -26.62 -2.33
CA ILE A 323 -24.41 -26.04 -1.03
C ILE A 323 -24.69 -27.14 0.04
N THR A 324 -24.76 -28.42 -0.33
CA THR A 324 -25.13 -29.54 0.55
C THR A 324 -23.94 -30.10 1.38
N ASP A 325 -22.71 -29.77 1.13
CA ASP A 325 -21.53 -30.34 1.83
C ASP A 325 -20.88 -29.36 2.82
N MET A 326 -21.68 -28.70 3.65
CA MET A 326 -21.22 -27.72 4.65
C MET A 326 -20.30 -28.28 5.75
N LYS A 327 -20.22 -29.60 5.93
CA LYS A 327 -19.42 -30.22 7.01
C LYS A 327 -17.89 -30.22 6.76
N ARG A 328 -17.43 -30.03 5.53
CA ARG A 328 -15.99 -30.00 5.19
C ARG A 328 -15.38 -28.60 5.09
N CYS A 329 -16.14 -27.56 5.33
CA CYS A 329 -15.76 -26.18 5.02
C CYS A 329 -15.32 -25.32 6.20
N SER A 330 -15.23 -25.84 7.43
CA SER A 330 -14.89 -25.08 8.63
C SER A 330 -13.43 -24.60 8.72
N THR A 331 -12.57 -25.00 7.77
CA THR A 331 -11.13 -24.65 7.78
C THR A 331 -10.65 -23.86 6.57
N VAL A 332 -11.52 -23.49 5.65
CA VAL A 332 -11.10 -22.75 4.45
C VAL A 332 -11.26 -21.26 4.66
N ARG A 333 -10.15 -20.59 4.92
CA ARG A 333 -10.04 -19.13 4.80
C ARG A 333 -10.20 -18.77 3.33
N PHE A 334 -11.18 -17.92 3.01
CA PHE A 334 -11.34 -17.39 1.67
C PHE A 334 -10.22 -16.40 1.36
N PRO A 335 -9.31 -16.71 0.43
CA PRO A 335 -8.65 -15.62 -0.27
C PRO A 335 -9.66 -15.10 -1.29
N LEU A 336 -9.96 -13.83 -1.25
CA LEU A 336 -10.59 -13.17 -2.39
C LEU A 336 -9.66 -13.37 -3.59
N VAL A 337 -10.22 -14.00 -4.59
CA VAL A 337 -9.50 -14.43 -5.77
C VAL A 337 -9.33 -13.26 -6.72
N CYS A 338 -8.13 -13.08 -7.16
CA CYS A 338 -7.81 -12.27 -8.35
C CYS A 338 -8.45 -12.83 -9.62
#